data_3457cc4b642c5f7174d090b7790007b4
#
_entry.id   3457cc4b642c5f7174d090b7790007b4
#
_cell.length_a   1.000
_cell.length_b   1.000
_cell.length_c   1.000
_cell.angle_alpha   90.00
_cell.angle_beta   90.00
_cell.angle_gamma   90.00
#
_symmetry.space_group_name_H-M   'P 1'
#
loop_
_entity.id
_entity.type
_entity.pdbx_description
1 polymer ?
#
loop_
_entity_poly.entity_id
_entity_poly.type
_entity_poly.pdbx_seq_one_letter_code
_entity_poly.pdbx_strand_id
1 'polypeptide(L)'
;MISENYCLQLDQQDELATLRTQFDLPANTIYLDGNSLGAQPRAALELAQHVIRHEWGQNLIKSWNTAGWFKRPLTIGNELAPLIGAQADEVAVTDSTSVNLFKAAAAALHIQRNQATTAQRRIIVTERSNFPTDIYILEGLKHFLNDGYELRLVDHPDQLLTAIDQDVALVLLTHVNYRTGYMLDMAHLTAHTHQQGALIIWDLCHSAGAVPVDLHHAQADFAIGCTYKYLNAGPGAPAFIWVPKKHQALFTQPLTGWWAHQSPFEMSPHFTGASDIRGALCGTQ
;
A
#
# COMPACT_ATOMS: atom_id res chain seq x y z
N MET A 1 -20.30 33.42 -10.99
CA MET A 1 -20.24 33.08 -9.55
C MET A 1 -21.09 31.83 -9.31
N ILE A 2 -20.59 30.87 -8.56
CA ILE A 2 -21.37 29.68 -8.14
C ILE A 2 -22.41 30.17 -7.14
N SER A 3 -23.69 29.88 -7.39
CA SER A 3 -24.80 30.27 -6.52
C SER A 3 -25.25 29.09 -5.65
N GLU A 4 -25.86 29.36 -4.50
CA GLU A 4 -26.44 28.33 -3.64
C GLU A 4 -27.43 27.43 -4.38
N ASN A 5 -28.31 28.01 -5.20
CA ASN A 5 -29.26 27.27 -6.03
C ASN A 5 -28.58 26.31 -7.00
N TYR A 6 -27.43 26.69 -7.56
CA TYR A 6 -26.66 25.80 -8.42
C TYR A 6 -26.07 24.60 -7.61
N CYS A 7 -25.56 24.85 -6.42
CA CYS A 7 -25.06 23.75 -5.53
C CYS A 7 -26.21 22.81 -5.13
N LEU A 8 -27.38 23.36 -4.75
CA LEU A 8 -28.55 22.54 -4.41
C LEU A 8 -29.06 21.69 -5.59
N GLN A 9 -28.93 22.19 -6.81
CA GLN A 9 -29.25 21.40 -8.01
C GLN A 9 -28.28 20.25 -8.22
N LEU A 10 -26.96 20.46 -7.99
CA LEU A 10 -25.96 19.42 -8.07
C LEU A 10 -26.19 18.35 -7.00
N ASP A 11 -26.51 18.75 -5.76
CA ASP A 11 -26.82 17.84 -4.67
C ASP A 11 -28.04 16.94 -4.99
N GLN A 12 -29.06 17.49 -5.66
CA GLN A 12 -30.24 16.73 -6.08
C GLN A 12 -29.95 15.74 -7.22
N GLN A 13 -28.89 15.95 -7.98
CA GLN A 13 -28.47 15.12 -9.10
C GLN A 13 -27.34 14.15 -8.72
N ASP A 14 -26.85 14.22 -7.48
CA ASP A 14 -25.76 13.35 -7.00
C ASP A 14 -26.22 11.90 -6.85
N GLU A 15 -25.77 11.05 -7.74
CA GLU A 15 -26.05 9.60 -7.73
C GLU A 15 -25.51 8.91 -6.46
N LEU A 16 -24.51 9.48 -5.81
CA LEU A 16 -23.87 8.95 -4.60
C LEU A 16 -24.54 9.45 -3.30
N ALA A 17 -25.49 10.38 -3.37
CA ALA A 17 -26.11 11.00 -2.18
C ALA A 17 -26.63 9.98 -1.17
N THR A 18 -27.19 8.85 -1.64
CA THR A 18 -27.71 7.79 -0.78
C THR A 18 -26.63 7.05 0.00
N LEU A 19 -25.39 7.00 -0.51
CA LEU A 19 -24.27 6.32 0.16
C LEU A 19 -23.86 7.01 1.46
N ARG A 20 -24.16 8.33 1.62
CA ARG A 20 -23.92 9.03 2.88
C ARG A 20 -24.61 8.35 4.07
N THR A 21 -25.75 7.71 3.87
CA THR A 21 -26.50 7.01 4.91
C THR A 21 -25.79 5.75 5.43
N GLN A 22 -24.78 5.27 4.71
CA GLN A 22 -23.98 4.11 5.11
C GLN A 22 -22.91 4.47 6.17
N PHE A 23 -22.72 5.77 6.45
CA PHE A 23 -21.70 6.25 7.37
C PHE A 23 -22.33 6.93 8.59
N ASP A 24 -21.67 6.80 9.74
CA ASP A 24 -21.97 7.56 10.95
C ASP A 24 -21.13 8.85 10.95
N LEU A 25 -21.82 9.96 10.66
CA LEU A 25 -21.22 11.28 10.67
C LEU A 25 -21.89 12.14 11.75
N PRO A 26 -21.14 12.95 12.51
CA PRO A 26 -21.72 13.86 13.50
C PRO A 26 -22.72 14.82 12.86
N ALA A 27 -23.80 15.10 13.57
CA ALA A 27 -24.80 16.08 13.12
C ALA A 27 -24.13 17.46 12.92
N ASN A 28 -24.58 18.19 11.88
CA ASN A 28 -24.08 19.52 11.54
C ASN A 28 -22.58 19.61 11.24
N THR A 29 -21.97 18.50 10.82
CA THR A 29 -20.57 18.45 10.41
C THR A 29 -20.47 18.19 8.92
N ILE A 30 -19.73 19.03 8.21
CA ILE A 30 -19.26 18.78 6.85
C ILE A 30 -17.86 18.19 6.98
N TYR A 31 -17.75 16.86 6.83
CA TYR A 31 -16.47 16.15 6.96
C TYR A 31 -15.81 15.99 5.61
N LEU A 32 -14.67 16.67 5.41
CA LEU A 32 -13.89 16.67 4.17
C LEU A 32 -12.47 16.16 4.35
N ASP A 33 -12.15 15.58 5.52
CA ASP A 33 -10.79 15.16 5.87
C ASP A 33 -10.60 13.63 5.77
N GLY A 34 -11.20 13.01 4.76
CA GLY A 34 -11.01 11.59 4.45
C GLY A 34 -9.57 11.22 4.11
N ASN A 35 -8.75 12.19 3.72
CA ASN A 35 -7.31 12.04 3.52
C ASN A 35 -6.51 11.85 4.82
N SER A 36 -7.07 12.19 5.97
CA SER A 36 -6.46 11.93 7.29
C SER A 36 -7.07 10.70 7.94
N LEU A 37 -8.41 10.59 7.93
CA LEU A 37 -9.16 9.45 8.47
C LEU A 37 -10.48 9.31 7.73
N GLY A 38 -10.79 8.12 7.26
CA GLY A 38 -12.08 7.81 6.65
C GLY A 38 -13.24 7.87 7.66
N ALA A 39 -14.43 8.19 7.17
CA ALA A 39 -15.64 8.17 7.98
C ALA A 39 -16.01 6.73 8.40
N GLN A 40 -16.63 6.57 9.56
CA GLN A 40 -17.02 5.25 10.08
C GLN A 40 -18.17 4.65 9.27
N PRO A 41 -17.99 3.51 8.59
CA PRO A 41 -19.11 2.75 8.03
C PRO A 41 -19.97 2.15 9.14
N ARG A 42 -21.30 2.24 9.05
CA ARG A 42 -22.22 1.64 10.04
C ARG A 42 -22.03 0.14 10.19
N ALA A 43 -21.86 -0.55 9.09
CA ALA A 43 -21.61 -2.00 9.09
C ALA A 43 -20.34 -2.40 9.86
N ALA A 44 -19.34 -1.52 9.97
CA ALA A 44 -18.10 -1.81 10.69
C ALA A 44 -18.34 -2.02 12.19
N LEU A 45 -19.25 -1.23 12.82
CA LEU A 45 -19.59 -1.40 14.23
C LEU A 45 -20.28 -2.73 14.48
N GLU A 46 -21.24 -3.12 13.65
CA GLU A 46 -21.96 -4.38 13.79
C GLU A 46 -21.01 -5.58 13.61
N LEU A 47 -20.14 -5.53 12.61
CA LEU A 47 -19.14 -6.56 12.38
C LEU A 47 -18.15 -6.66 13.55
N ALA A 48 -17.66 -5.54 14.08
CA ALA A 48 -16.76 -5.52 15.22
C ALA A 48 -17.40 -6.15 16.46
N GLN A 49 -18.68 -5.85 16.72
CA GLN A 49 -19.43 -6.48 17.81
C GLN A 49 -19.59 -7.99 17.61
N HIS A 50 -19.87 -8.43 16.38
CA HIS A 50 -19.97 -9.85 16.05
C HIS A 50 -18.63 -10.57 16.27
N VAL A 51 -17.53 -10.01 15.77
CA VAL A 51 -16.19 -10.57 15.95
C VAL A 51 -15.83 -10.70 17.43
N ILE A 52 -16.04 -9.64 18.22
CA ILE A 52 -15.71 -9.65 19.65
C ILE A 52 -16.57 -10.66 20.42
N ARG A 53 -17.89 -10.66 20.20
CA ARG A 53 -18.83 -11.49 20.99
C ARG A 53 -18.81 -12.95 20.59
N HIS A 54 -18.74 -13.24 19.30
CA HIS A 54 -18.93 -14.59 18.78
C HIS A 54 -17.62 -15.24 18.32
N GLU A 55 -16.92 -14.60 17.40
CA GLU A 55 -15.72 -15.21 16.85
C GLU A 55 -14.63 -15.33 17.91
N TRP A 56 -14.37 -14.27 18.65
CA TRP A 56 -13.41 -14.32 19.74
C TRP A 56 -14.04 -14.87 21.04
N GLY A 57 -15.14 -14.30 21.50
CA GLY A 57 -15.69 -14.60 22.82
C GLY A 57 -16.21 -16.03 22.98
N GLN A 58 -16.78 -16.62 21.93
CA GLN A 58 -17.36 -17.97 21.97
C GLN A 58 -16.48 -19.03 21.30
N ASN A 59 -15.91 -18.71 20.14
CA ASN A 59 -15.19 -19.69 19.35
C ASN A 59 -13.68 -19.74 19.68
N LEU A 60 -13.12 -18.69 20.31
CA LEU A 60 -11.71 -18.62 20.70
C LEU A 60 -10.77 -18.96 19.54
N ILE A 61 -9.75 -19.80 19.80
CA ILE A 61 -8.76 -20.20 18.78
C ILE A 61 -9.35 -20.90 17.56
N LYS A 62 -10.53 -21.52 17.69
CA LYS A 62 -11.17 -22.19 16.55
C LYS A 62 -11.50 -21.23 15.41
N SER A 63 -11.68 -19.94 15.70
CA SER A 63 -11.97 -18.89 14.69
C SER A 63 -10.86 -18.68 13.68
N TRP A 64 -9.64 -19.12 13.95
CA TRP A 64 -8.59 -19.18 12.94
C TRP A 64 -9.05 -19.94 11.68
N ASN A 65 -9.79 -21.03 11.88
CA ASN A 65 -10.33 -21.85 10.80
C ASN A 65 -11.80 -21.52 10.51
N THR A 66 -12.67 -21.48 11.55
CA THR A 66 -14.13 -21.39 11.36
C THR A 66 -14.59 -20.01 10.90
N ALA A 67 -13.90 -18.92 11.32
CA ALA A 67 -14.13 -17.55 10.85
C ALA A 67 -13.12 -17.11 9.79
N GLY A 68 -12.17 -17.99 9.40
CA GLY A 68 -11.22 -17.73 8.35
C GLY A 68 -10.12 -16.72 8.68
N TRP A 69 -9.84 -16.46 9.95
CA TRP A 69 -8.85 -15.44 10.35
C TRP A 69 -7.48 -15.68 9.72
N PHE A 70 -7.06 -16.95 9.62
CA PHE A 70 -5.79 -17.29 8.97
C PHE A 70 -5.68 -16.80 7.52
N LYS A 71 -6.78 -16.80 6.79
CA LYS A 71 -6.82 -16.38 5.38
C LYS A 71 -7.21 -14.91 5.19
N ARG A 72 -7.63 -14.22 6.26
CA ARG A 72 -8.20 -12.88 6.19
C ARG A 72 -7.31 -11.85 5.48
N PRO A 73 -5.98 -11.80 5.71
CA PRO A 73 -5.10 -10.87 5.00
C PRO A 73 -5.18 -10.98 3.48
N LEU A 74 -5.30 -12.19 2.96
CA LEU A 74 -5.37 -12.45 1.52
C LEU A 74 -6.80 -12.30 0.98
N THR A 75 -7.80 -12.72 1.76
CA THR A 75 -9.21 -12.57 1.36
C THR A 75 -9.56 -11.09 1.17
N ILE A 76 -9.23 -10.24 2.15
CA ILE A 76 -9.44 -8.79 2.04
C ILE A 76 -8.55 -8.20 0.94
N GLY A 77 -7.33 -8.71 0.78
CA GLY A 77 -6.45 -8.32 -0.32
C GLY A 77 -7.09 -8.56 -1.68
N ASN A 78 -7.76 -9.69 -1.88
CA ASN A 78 -8.45 -10.01 -3.13
C ASN A 78 -9.71 -9.13 -3.34
N GLU A 79 -10.38 -8.70 -2.28
CA GLU A 79 -11.48 -7.73 -2.35
C GLU A 79 -10.96 -6.32 -2.70
N LEU A 80 -9.78 -5.95 -2.22
CA LEU A 80 -9.14 -4.67 -2.50
C LEU A 80 -8.52 -4.61 -3.92
N ALA A 81 -8.05 -5.73 -4.44
CA ALA A 81 -7.30 -5.79 -5.70
C ALA A 81 -7.98 -5.05 -6.87
N PRO A 82 -9.29 -5.20 -7.14
CA PRO A 82 -9.95 -4.47 -8.22
C PRO A 82 -9.92 -2.94 -8.06
N LEU A 83 -9.90 -2.42 -6.82
CA LEU A 83 -9.89 -0.97 -6.55
C LEU A 83 -8.56 -0.30 -6.92
N ILE A 84 -7.49 -1.07 -7.05
CA ILE A 84 -6.16 -0.57 -7.39
C ILE A 84 -5.64 -1.13 -8.72
N GLY A 85 -6.52 -1.75 -9.52
CA GLY A 85 -6.14 -2.36 -10.80
C GLY A 85 -5.14 -3.50 -10.63
N ALA A 86 -5.24 -4.28 -9.54
CA ALA A 86 -4.47 -5.48 -9.27
C ALA A 86 -5.28 -6.74 -9.59
N GLN A 87 -4.60 -7.88 -9.68
CA GLN A 87 -5.23 -9.19 -9.84
C GLN A 87 -5.37 -9.92 -8.49
N ALA A 88 -6.20 -10.96 -8.49
CA ALA A 88 -6.29 -11.85 -7.34
C ALA A 88 -4.92 -12.45 -6.98
N ASP A 89 -4.68 -12.62 -5.68
CA ASP A 89 -3.45 -13.16 -5.12
C ASP A 89 -2.20 -12.29 -5.34
N GLU A 90 -2.40 -10.97 -5.49
CA GLU A 90 -1.33 -9.99 -5.58
C GLU A 90 -1.33 -8.97 -4.42
N VAL A 91 -2.38 -8.94 -3.61
CA VAL A 91 -2.52 -7.99 -2.50
C VAL A 91 -2.60 -8.74 -1.17
N ALA A 92 -1.86 -8.27 -0.18
CA ALA A 92 -2.00 -8.69 1.21
C ALA A 92 -2.33 -7.48 2.08
N VAL A 93 -3.35 -7.60 2.95
CA VAL A 93 -3.67 -6.60 3.96
C VAL A 93 -2.98 -7.00 5.25
N THR A 94 -1.92 -6.28 5.60
CA THR A 94 -0.99 -6.65 6.67
C THR A 94 -0.23 -5.45 7.19
N ASP A 95 0.26 -5.52 8.42
CA ASP A 95 1.17 -4.55 9.04
C ASP A 95 0.72 -3.07 8.92
N SER A 96 1.65 -2.15 9.04
CA SER A 96 1.46 -0.73 8.75
C SER A 96 2.07 -0.36 7.40
N THR A 97 1.69 0.80 6.85
CA THR A 97 2.31 1.36 5.63
C THR A 97 3.83 1.44 5.76
N SER A 98 4.35 1.87 6.91
CA SER A 98 5.79 1.98 7.17
C SER A 98 6.50 0.63 7.08
N VAL A 99 5.92 -0.42 7.68
CA VAL A 99 6.47 -1.78 7.64
C VAL A 99 6.38 -2.35 6.23
N ASN A 100 5.26 -2.16 5.55
CA ASN A 100 5.10 -2.63 4.16
C ASN A 100 6.05 -1.91 3.20
N LEU A 101 6.28 -0.60 3.40
CA LEU A 101 7.29 0.14 2.63
C LEU A 101 8.69 -0.42 2.87
N PHE A 102 9.07 -0.65 4.13
CA PHE A 102 10.37 -1.27 4.45
C PHE A 102 10.55 -2.60 3.75
N LYS A 103 9.53 -3.47 3.78
CA LYS A 103 9.55 -4.76 3.09
C LYS A 103 9.68 -4.62 1.57
N ALA A 104 8.85 -3.77 0.96
CA ALA A 104 8.85 -3.55 -0.48
C ALA A 104 10.17 -2.96 -0.96
N ALA A 105 10.72 -1.95 -0.26
CA ALA A 105 11.99 -1.33 -0.59
C ALA A 105 13.17 -2.31 -0.44
N ALA A 106 13.20 -3.10 0.65
CA ALA A 106 14.21 -4.12 0.85
C ALA A 106 14.19 -5.18 -0.27
N ALA A 107 12.98 -5.65 -0.64
CA ALA A 107 12.80 -6.63 -1.72
C ALA A 107 13.20 -6.04 -3.09
N ALA A 108 12.79 -4.81 -3.39
CA ALA A 108 13.15 -4.12 -4.64
C ALA A 108 14.67 -3.96 -4.78
N LEU A 109 15.36 -3.51 -3.73
CA LEU A 109 16.81 -3.37 -3.74
C LEU A 109 17.52 -4.74 -3.84
N HIS A 110 16.97 -5.78 -3.22
CA HIS A 110 17.48 -7.14 -3.35
C HIS A 110 17.36 -7.66 -4.80
N ILE A 111 16.21 -7.44 -5.45
CA ILE A 111 15.98 -7.81 -6.86
C ILE A 111 16.96 -7.06 -7.76
N GLN A 112 17.09 -5.75 -7.61
CA GLN A 112 18.03 -4.92 -8.38
C GLN A 112 19.47 -5.40 -8.26
N ARG A 113 19.90 -5.71 -7.06
CA ARG A 113 21.26 -6.18 -6.80
C ARG A 113 21.56 -7.53 -7.48
N ASN A 114 20.58 -8.44 -7.50
CA ASN A 114 20.75 -9.78 -8.07
C ASN A 114 20.59 -9.82 -9.60
N GLN A 115 19.92 -8.81 -10.19
CA GLN A 115 19.76 -8.70 -11.63
C GLN A 115 20.85 -7.86 -12.32
N ALA A 116 21.67 -7.14 -11.54
CA ALA A 116 22.70 -6.28 -12.10
C ALA A 116 23.80 -7.11 -12.81
N THR A 117 23.86 -6.97 -14.13
CA THR A 117 24.92 -7.53 -14.96
C THR A 117 26.13 -6.59 -15.11
N THR A 118 26.01 -5.36 -14.64
CA THR A 118 26.97 -4.25 -14.74
C THR A 118 27.11 -3.54 -13.38
N ALA A 119 27.66 -2.33 -13.35
CA ALA A 119 27.86 -1.55 -12.13
C ALA A 119 26.60 -1.49 -11.24
N GLN A 120 26.77 -1.66 -9.94
CA GLN A 120 25.68 -1.61 -8.98
C GLN A 120 25.05 -0.21 -8.94
N ARG A 121 23.73 -0.17 -9.10
CA ARG A 121 22.93 1.04 -8.93
C ARG A 121 22.79 1.36 -7.45
N ARG A 122 22.93 2.63 -7.06
CA ARG A 122 23.00 3.03 -5.64
C ARG A 122 22.05 4.15 -5.26
N ILE A 123 21.40 4.78 -6.22
CA ILE A 123 20.53 5.92 -5.96
C ILE A 123 19.08 5.43 -5.71
N ILE A 124 18.48 5.98 -4.66
CA ILE A 124 17.04 5.86 -4.39
C ILE A 124 16.43 7.24 -4.58
N VAL A 125 15.48 7.39 -5.49
CA VAL A 125 14.83 8.67 -5.81
C VAL A 125 13.48 8.76 -5.12
N THR A 126 13.19 9.90 -4.49
CA THR A 126 11.86 10.27 -4.00
C THR A 126 11.68 11.79 -3.99
N GLU A 127 10.43 12.27 -3.84
CA GLU A 127 10.18 13.69 -3.69
C GLU A 127 10.47 14.16 -2.26
N ARG A 128 11.06 15.35 -2.11
CA ARG A 128 11.25 16.00 -0.80
C ARG A 128 9.92 16.33 -0.12
N SER A 129 8.87 16.55 -0.91
CA SER A 129 7.53 16.82 -0.45
C SER A 129 6.72 15.56 -0.11
N ASN A 130 7.30 14.37 -0.25
CA ASN A 130 6.67 13.12 0.12
C ASN A 130 6.32 13.10 1.62
N PHE A 131 5.42 12.20 2.03
CA PHE A 131 5.11 12.05 3.44
C PHE A 131 6.40 11.70 4.21
N PRO A 132 6.71 12.41 5.31
CA PRO A 132 8.01 12.27 5.97
C PRO A 132 8.41 10.85 6.35
N THR A 133 7.45 10.02 6.75
CA THR A 133 7.70 8.62 7.12
C THR A 133 8.31 7.82 5.97
N ASP A 134 7.90 8.07 4.73
CA ASP A 134 8.44 7.36 3.56
C ASP A 134 9.94 7.63 3.41
N ILE A 135 10.33 8.91 3.55
CA ILE A 135 11.74 9.30 3.52
C ILE A 135 12.50 8.69 4.70
N TYR A 136 11.92 8.71 5.91
CA TYR A 136 12.57 8.17 7.11
C TYR A 136 12.77 6.65 7.01
N ILE A 137 11.82 5.91 6.46
CA ILE A 137 11.95 4.46 6.24
C ILE A 137 13.07 4.17 5.24
N LEU A 138 13.17 4.92 4.14
CA LEU A 138 14.27 4.76 3.18
C LEU A 138 15.62 5.11 3.81
N GLU A 139 15.71 6.17 4.61
CA GLU A 139 16.94 6.52 5.34
C GLU A 139 17.33 5.40 6.34
N GLY A 140 16.36 4.90 7.10
CA GLY A 140 16.57 3.80 8.03
C GLY A 140 17.05 2.53 7.32
N LEU A 141 16.41 2.16 6.21
CA LEU A 141 16.80 1.01 5.39
C LEU A 141 18.21 1.18 4.81
N LYS A 142 18.52 2.35 4.29
CA LYS A 142 19.86 2.68 3.77
C LYS A 142 20.95 2.47 4.84
N HIS A 143 20.72 2.98 6.05
CA HIS A 143 21.64 2.79 7.16
C HIS A 143 21.76 1.32 7.58
N PHE A 144 20.64 0.61 7.64
CA PHE A 144 20.61 -0.81 7.99
C PHE A 144 21.37 -1.68 6.98
N LEU A 145 21.20 -1.45 5.69
CA LEU A 145 21.89 -2.20 4.64
C LEU A 145 23.40 -1.90 4.61
N ASN A 146 23.79 -0.66 4.95
CA ASN A 146 25.18 -0.20 4.94
C ASN A 146 25.94 -0.54 3.64
N ASP A 147 25.27 -0.41 2.51
CA ASP A 147 25.69 -0.92 1.19
C ASP A 147 25.93 0.22 0.18
N GLY A 148 26.13 1.45 0.69
CA GLY A 148 26.43 2.64 -0.10
C GLY A 148 25.27 3.23 -0.89
N TYR A 149 24.02 2.92 -0.50
CA TYR A 149 22.85 3.59 -1.08
C TYR A 149 22.77 5.06 -0.67
N GLU A 150 22.30 5.90 -1.59
CA GLU A 150 22.11 7.34 -1.39
C GLU A 150 20.67 7.74 -1.74
N LEU A 151 20.08 8.65 -0.97
CA LEU A 151 18.79 9.26 -1.29
C LEU A 151 18.98 10.50 -2.14
N ARG A 152 18.30 10.54 -3.28
CA ARG A 152 18.16 11.70 -4.15
C ARG A 152 16.77 12.28 -3.96
N LEU A 153 16.67 13.40 -3.26
CA LEU A 153 15.42 14.10 -3.00
C LEU A 153 15.15 15.14 -4.08
N VAL A 154 14.01 15.00 -4.76
CA VAL A 154 13.56 15.91 -5.83
C VAL A 154 12.63 16.95 -5.25
N ASP A 155 12.83 18.23 -5.57
CA ASP A 155 12.04 19.33 -5.01
C ASP A 155 10.70 19.55 -5.74
N HIS A 156 10.64 19.25 -7.04
CA HIS A 156 9.45 19.45 -7.88
C HIS A 156 9.21 18.25 -8.81
N PRO A 157 7.95 17.87 -9.07
CA PRO A 157 7.62 16.72 -9.93
C PRO A 157 8.20 16.79 -11.34
N ASP A 158 8.37 17.96 -11.91
CA ASP A 158 8.96 18.19 -13.24
C ASP A 158 10.44 17.79 -13.33
N GLN A 159 11.13 17.69 -12.21
CA GLN A 159 12.52 17.25 -12.13
C GLN A 159 12.67 15.72 -12.10
N LEU A 160 11.58 14.96 -11.89
CA LEU A 160 11.62 13.51 -11.73
C LEU A 160 12.24 12.80 -12.93
N LEU A 161 11.86 13.17 -14.15
CA LEU A 161 12.41 12.55 -15.37
C LEU A 161 13.92 12.72 -15.49
N THR A 162 14.47 13.85 -15.05
CA THR A 162 15.90 14.11 -15.07
C THR A 162 16.62 13.43 -13.90
N ALA A 163 15.95 13.33 -12.74
CA ALA A 163 16.54 12.72 -11.55
C ALA A 163 16.58 11.18 -11.61
N ILE A 164 15.73 10.57 -12.45
CA ILE A 164 15.70 9.13 -12.65
C ILE A 164 16.63 8.77 -13.83
N ASP A 165 17.86 8.40 -13.50
CA ASP A 165 18.94 8.06 -14.44
C ASP A 165 19.42 6.61 -14.26
N GLN A 166 20.48 6.23 -14.95
CA GLN A 166 21.04 4.88 -14.94
C GLN A 166 21.65 4.45 -13.62
N ASP A 167 21.94 5.36 -12.69
CA ASP A 167 22.47 5.07 -11.37
C ASP A 167 21.36 4.76 -10.35
N VAL A 168 20.09 4.98 -10.73
CA VAL A 168 18.94 4.75 -9.87
C VAL A 168 18.64 3.26 -9.77
N ALA A 169 18.58 2.77 -8.53
CA ALA A 169 18.15 1.42 -8.18
C ALA A 169 16.65 1.35 -7.93
N LEU A 170 16.11 2.35 -7.25
CA LEU A 170 14.73 2.37 -6.78
C LEU A 170 14.15 3.78 -6.85
N VAL A 171 12.92 3.88 -7.28
CA VAL A 171 12.08 5.08 -7.19
C VAL A 171 10.94 4.81 -6.22
N LEU A 172 10.70 5.70 -5.26
CA LEU A 172 9.52 5.70 -4.40
C LEU A 172 8.75 6.99 -4.62
N LEU A 173 7.51 6.90 -5.07
CA LEU A 173 6.65 8.06 -5.30
C LEU A 173 5.29 7.86 -4.66
N THR A 174 4.75 8.95 -4.09
CA THR A 174 3.34 9.00 -3.69
C THR A 174 2.50 9.42 -4.88
N HIS A 175 1.48 8.61 -5.22
CA HIS A 175 0.63 8.87 -6.40
C HIS A 175 -0.12 10.21 -6.29
N VAL A 176 -0.69 10.51 -5.12
CA VAL A 176 -1.32 11.79 -4.82
C VAL A 176 -0.66 12.43 -3.61
N ASN A 177 -0.06 13.59 -3.78
CA ASN A 177 0.64 14.30 -2.73
C ASN A 177 -0.34 14.80 -1.65
N TYR A 178 -0.08 14.47 -0.38
CA TYR A 178 -0.96 14.74 0.74
C TYR A 178 -1.17 16.23 1.05
N ARG A 179 -0.24 17.09 0.66
CA ARG A 179 -0.27 18.54 0.94
C ARG A 179 -0.90 19.34 -0.19
N THR A 180 -0.64 18.96 -1.43
CA THR A 180 -0.99 19.74 -2.62
C THR A 180 -2.16 19.13 -3.38
N GLY A 181 -2.44 17.83 -3.20
CA GLY A 181 -3.37 17.08 -4.02
C GLY A 181 -2.86 16.83 -5.45
N TYR A 182 -1.60 17.17 -5.75
CA TYR A 182 -1.04 16.92 -7.07
C TYR A 182 -0.95 15.41 -7.32
N MET A 183 -1.48 14.97 -8.44
CA MET A 183 -1.47 13.57 -8.86
C MET A 183 -0.44 13.37 -9.96
N LEU A 184 0.48 12.44 -9.74
CA LEU A 184 1.51 12.05 -10.69
C LEU A 184 0.94 11.15 -11.79
N ASP A 185 1.49 11.25 -13.01
CA ASP A 185 1.21 10.28 -14.08
C ASP A 185 1.97 8.99 -13.82
N MET A 186 1.25 8.03 -13.22
CA MET A 186 1.81 6.75 -12.80
C MET A 186 2.40 5.96 -13.99
N ALA A 187 1.67 5.87 -15.08
CA ALA A 187 2.09 5.07 -16.25
C ALA A 187 3.34 5.67 -16.90
N HIS A 188 3.38 6.98 -17.08
CA HIS A 188 4.51 7.68 -17.67
C HIS A 188 5.78 7.56 -16.82
N LEU A 189 5.68 7.82 -15.52
CA LEU A 189 6.84 7.74 -14.62
C LEU A 189 7.33 6.32 -14.42
N THR A 190 6.44 5.33 -14.37
CA THR A 190 6.83 3.92 -14.33
C THR A 190 7.58 3.51 -15.61
N ALA A 191 7.06 3.86 -16.76
CA ALA A 191 7.71 3.55 -18.04
C ALA A 191 9.10 4.19 -18.16
N HIS A 192 9.23 5.47 -17.73
CA HIS A 192 10.53 6.14 -17.70
C HIS A 192 11.50 5.45 -16.72
N THR A 193 11.03 5.09 -15.52
CA THR A 193 11.85 4.39 -14.53
C THR A 193 12.39 3.06 -15.08
N HIS A 194 11.55 2.31 -15.76
CA HIS A 194 11.96 1.05 -16.40
C HIS A 194 12.93 1.26 -17.56
N GLN A 195 12.77 2.30 -18.36
CA GLN A 195 13.73 2.66 -19.43
C GLN A 195 15.13 2.93 -18.86
N GLN A 196 15.22 3.50 -17.65
CA GLN A 196 16.48 3.68 -16.95
C GLN A 196 16.94 2.40 -16.22
N GLY A 197 16.12 1.33 -16.21
CA GLY A 197 16.41 0.04 -15.58
C GLY A 197 16.26 0.00 -14.06
N ALA A 198 15.57 0.96 -13.48
CA ALA A 198 15.22 1.01 -12.05
C ALA A 198 13.86 0.33 -11.79
N LEU A 199 13.58 -0.02 -10.53
CA LEU A 199 12.27 -0.45 -10.05
C LEU A 199 11.54 0.72 -9.38
N ILE A 200 10.19 0.64 -9.32
CA ILE A 200 9.36 1.67 -8.72
C ILE A 200 8.39 1.10 -7.69
N ILE A 201 8.24 1.82 -6.56
CA ILE A 201 7.21 1.60 -5.56
C ILE A 201 6.26 2.80 -5.58
N TRP A 202 4.96 2.54 -5.60
CA TRP A 202 3.93 3.56 -5.47
C TRP A 202 3.30 3.53 -4.09
N ASP A 203 3.33 4.67 -3.39
CA ASP A 203 2.48 4.90 -2.20
C ASP A 203 1.10 5.38 -2.65
N LEU A 204 0.08 4.59 -2.31
CA LEU A 204 -1.33 4.81 -2.66
C LEU A 204 -2.17 5.32 -1.48
N CYS A 205 -1.54 5.77 -0.39
CA CYS A 205 -2.25 6.21 0.82
C CYS A 205 -3.29 7.31 0.57
N HIS A 206 -3.11 8.12 -0.48
CA HIS A 206 -4.02 9.23 -0.83
C HIS A 206 -4.73 9.03 -2.17
N SER A 207 -4.57 7.87 -2.81
CA SER A 207 -5.23 7.56 -4.08
C SER A 207 -6.14 6.34 -4.01
N ALA A 208 -5.78 5.29 -3.26
CA ALA A 208 -6.62 4.10 -3.13
C ALA A 208 -7.97 4.45 -2.49
N GLY A 209 -9.05 4.23 -3.21
CA GLY A 209 -10.42 4.58 -2.81
C GLY A 209 -10.82 6.03 -3.08
N ALA A 210 -9.90 6.91 -3.53
CA ALA A 210 -10.18 8.31 -3.83
C ALA A 210 -10.20 8.62 -5.33
N VAL A 211 -9.30 8.02 -6.10
CA VAL A 211 -9.19 8.20 -7.54
C VAL A 211 -8.97 6.84 -8.22
N PRO A 212 -9.27 6.71 -9.52
CA PRO A 212 -8.95 5.50 -10.26
C PRO A 212 -7.45 5.18 -10.20
N VAL A 213 -7.12 3.94 -9.87
CA VAL A 213 -5.75 3.41 -9.86
C VAL A 213 -5.73 2.15 -10.69
N ASP A 214 -4.74 2.01 -11.58
CA ASP A 214 -4.53 0.80 -12.36
C ASP A 214 -3.04 0.43 -12.40
N LEU A 215 -2.63 -0.35 -11.40
CA LEU A 215 -1.24 -0.78 -11.22
C LEU A 215 -0.74 -1.67 -12.37
N HIS A 216 -1.63 -2.51 -12.93
CA HIS A 216 -1.27 -3.37 -14.07
C HIS A 216 -1.10 -2.58 -15.37
N HIS A 217 -2.00 -1.64 -15.65
CA HIS A 217 -1.86 -0.76 -16.81
C HIS A 217 -0.57 0.06 -16.72
N ALA A 218 -0.28 0.60 -15.55
CA ALA A 218 0.95 1.33 -15.30
C ALA A 218 2.21 0.44 -15.26
N GLN A 219 2.06 -0.88 -15.24
CA GLN A 219 3.14 -1.86 -15.11
C GLN A 219 4.03 -1.64 -13.87
N ALA A 220 3.48 -1.12 -12.79
CA ALA A 220 4.20 -0.88 -11.55
C ALA A 220 4.91 -2.14 -11.04
N ASP A 221 5.92 -1.97 -10.17
CA ASP A 221 6.64 -3.09 -9.59
C ASP A 221 6.15 -3.46 -8.21
N PHE A 222 5.88 -2.45 -7.37
CA PHE A 222 5.31 -2.62 -6.04
C PHE A 222 4.40 -1.44 -5.73
N ALA A 223 3.44 -1.67 -4.81
CA ALA A 223 2.69 -0.60 -4.21
C ALA A 223 2.38 -0.91 -2.73
N ILE A 224 2.24 0.15 -1.96
CA ILE A 224 1.80 0.11 -0.57
C ILE A 224 0.69 1.15 -0.37
N GLY A 225 -0.11 0.98 0.68
CA GLY A 225 -1.09 2.00 1.03
C GLY A 225 -1.76 1.67 2.36
N CYS A 226 -2.37 2.68 2.97
CA CYS A 226 -3.14 2.51 4.19
C CYS A 226 -4.61 2.24 3.88
N THR A 227 -5.30 1.59 4.82
CA THR A 227 -6.74 1.32 4.69
C THR A 227 -7.62 2.27 5.51
N TYR A 228 -7.05 3.00 6.47
CA TYR A 228 -7.82 3.83 7.42
C TYR A 228 -8.26 5.19 6.85
N LYS A 229 -7.72 5.63 5.71
CA LYS A 229 -8.11 6.87 5.04
C LYS A 229 -9.33 6.65 4.16
N TYR A 230 -9.20 6.79 2.84
CA TYR A 230 -10.32 6.68 1.88
C TYR A 230 -10.96 5.29 1.79
N LEU A 231 -10.28 4.23 2.28
CA LEU A 231 -10.86 2.89 2.38
C LEU A 231 -11.67 2.66 3.67
N ASN A 232 -11.76 3.66 4.55
CA ASN A 232 -12.64 3.73 5.72
C ASN A 232 -12.51 2.56 6.73
N ALA A 233 -11.34 1.91 6.79
CA ALA A 233 -11.17 0.76 7.69
C ALA A 233 -10.99 1.15 9.17
N GLY A 234 -10.86 2.45 9.47
CA GLY A 234 -10.76 2.99 10.82
C GLY A 234 -9.34 3.04 11.38
N PRO A 235 -9.17 3.71 12.54
CA PRO A 235 -7.86 3.90 13.16
C PRO A 235 -7.27 2.57 13.62
N GLY A 236 -5.97 2.38 13.35
CA GLY A 236 -5.26 1.14 13.69
C GLY A 236 -5.48 -0.01 12.71
N ALA A 237 -6.27 0.19 11.65
CA ALA A 237 -6.44 -0.82 10.62
C ALA A 237 -5.12 -1.16 9.92
N PRO A 238 -4.89 -2.43 9.55
CA PRO A 238 -3.73 -2.84 8.79
C PRO A 238 -3.65 -2.13 7.45
N ALA A 239 -2.43 -1.90 6.98
CA ALA A 239 -2.16 -1.40 5.65
C ALA A 239 -2.26 -2.51 4.59
N PHE A 240 -1.97 -2.21 3.34
CA PHE A 240 -1.84 -3.22 2.30
C PHE A 240 -0.50 -3.09 1.56
N ILE A 241 -0.06 -4.21 1.01
CA ILE A 241 1.06 -4.30 0.09
C ILE A 241 0.61 -5.05 -1.16
N TRP A 242 0.98 -4.54 -2.33
CA TRP A 242 0.78 -5.20 -3.62
C TRP A 242 2.12 -5.65 -4.18
N VAL A 243 2.18 -6.93 -4.55
CA VAL A 243 3.33 -7.56 -5.21
C VAL A 243 2.82 -8.31 -6.42
N PRO A 244 3.08 -7.84 -7.65
CA PRO A 244 2.61 -8.52 -8.86
C PRO A 244 3.24 -9.90 -9.00
N LYS A 245 2.55 -10.82 -9.63
CA LYS A 245 2.99 -12.21 -9.80
C LYS A 245 4.40 -12.33 -10.39
N LYS A 246 4.79 -11.39 -11.26
CA LYS A 246 6.15 -11.34 -11.85
C LYS A 246 7.27 -11.21 -10.81
N HIS A 247 6.97 -10.63 -9.64
CA HIS A 247 7.96 -10.39 -8.58
C HIS A 247 7.81 -11.31 -7.37
N GLN A 248 6.69 -12.04 -7.22
CA GLN A 248 6.40 -12.81 -5.99
C GLN A 248 7.49 -13.84 -5.68
N ALA A 249 7.96 -14.59 -6.68
CA ALA A 249 9.01 -15.59 -6.49
C ALA A 249 10.39 -14.97 -6.13
N LEU A 250 10.59 -13.69 -6.44
CA LEU A 250 11.82 -12.94 -6.15
C LEU A 250 11.68 -12.07 -4.89
N PHE A 251 10.48 -11.98 -4.33
CA PHE A 251 10.18 -11.10 -3.20
C PHE A 251 10.79 -11.66 -1.92
N THR A 252 11.95 -11.12 -1.57
CA THR A 252 12.66 -11.47 -0.32
C THR A 252 12.74 -10.23 0.55
N GLN A 253 12.20 -10.31 1.75
CA GLN A 253 12.13 -9.21 2.71
C GLN A 253 12.69 -9.66 4.08
N PRO A 254 13.28 -8.72 4.87
CA PRO A 254 14.03 -9.11 6.08
C PRO A 254 13.17 -9.42 7.31
N LEU A 255 11.90 -9.04 7.34
CA LEU A 255 10.98 -9.30 8.45
C LEU A 255 10.28 -10.65 8.26
N THR A 256 11.08 -11.71 8.15
CA THR A 256 10.57 -13.06 7.96
C THR A 256 9.81 -13.53 9.20
N GLY A 257 8.66 -14.18 8.99
CA GLY A 257 7.83 -14.68 10.07
C GLY A 257 7.13 -15.98 9.69
N TRP A 258 6.53 -16.64 10.66
CA TRP A 258 5.94 -17.97 10.49
C TRP A 258 4.82 -17.97 9.42
N TRP A 259 4.09 -16.85 9.28
CA TRP A 259 2.98 -16.73 8.34
C TRP A 259 3.45 -16.61 6.87
N ALA A 260 4.67 -16.11 6.67
CA ALA A 260 5.34 -16.09 5.37
C ALA A 260 6.02 -17.42 5.01
N HIS A 261 6.04 -18.40 5.90
CA HIS A 261 6.63 -19.70 5.61
C HIS A 261 5.82 -20.46 4.58
N GLN A 262 6.47 -21.20 3.68
CA GLN A 262 5.82 -22.03 2.67
C GLN A 262 4.82 -23.01 3.30
N SER A 263 5.20 -23.63 4.43
CA SER A 263 4.41 -24.57 5.23
C SER A 263 4.31 -24.09 6.68
N PRO A 264 3.48 -23.05 6.99
CA PRO A 264 3.54 -22.34 8.28
C PRO A 264 3.22 -23.22 9.48
N PHE A 265 2.41 -24.26 9.31
CA PHE A 265 2.02 -25.18 10.41
C PHE A 265 3.01 -26.30 10.69
N GLU A 266 4.07 -26.44 9.90
CA GLU A 266 5.17 -27.37 10.21
C GLU A 266 6.00 -26.89 11.40
N MET A 267 5.91 -25.59 11.74
CA MET A 267 6.70 -24.98 12.85
C MET A 267 8.19 -25.32 12.76
N SER A 268 8.72 -25.41 11.53
CA SER A 268 10.11 -25.70 11.27
C SER A 268 11.03 -24.59 11.83
N PRO A 269 12.19 -24.91 12.43
CA PRO A 269 13.19 -23.92 12.80
C PRO A 269 13.91 -23.32 11.58
N HIS A 270 13.76 -23.91 10.40
CA HIS A 270 14.35 -23.43 9.15
C HIS A 270 13.30 -22.68 8.35
N PHE A 271 13.58 -21.41 8.05
CA PHE A 271 12.68 -20.59 7.25
C PHE A 271 12.82 -20.92 5.76
N THR A 272 11.69 -21.30 5.15
CA THR A 272 11.52 -21.37 3.70
C THR A 272 10.37 -20.44 3.32
N GLY A 273 10.69 -19.34 2.65
CA GLY A 273 9.67 -18.34 2.26
C GLY A 273 8.69 -18.88 1.24
N ALA A 274 7.43 -18.47 1.35
CA ALA A 274 6.44 -18.70 0.32
C ALA A 274 6.83 -17.94 -0.97
N SER A 275 6.59 -18.57 -2.12
CA SER A 275 6.88 -17.98 -3.45
C SER A 275 5.68 -17.23 -4.05
N ASP A 276 4.65 -16.98 -3.26
CA ASP A 276 3.44 -16.24 -3.59
C ASP A 276 3.31 -15.01 -2.67
N ILE A 277 2.18 -14.28 -2.75
CA ILE A 277 1.93 -13.07 -1.97
C ILE A 277 2.10 -13.28 -0.44
N ARG A 278 2.01 -14.50 0.07
CA ARG A 278 2.27 -14.79 1.48
C ARG A 278 3.69 -14.43 1.91
N GLY A 279 4.65 -14.40 0.98
CA GLY A 279 6.01 -13.91 1.24
C GLY A 279 6.05 -12.48 1.79
N ALA A 280 5.01 -11.69 1.57
CA ALA A 280 4.87 -10.35 2.12
C ALA A 280 4.33 -10.33 3.57
N LEU A 281 3.80 -11.45 4.09
CA LEU A 281 3.35 -11.55 5.48
C LEU A 281 4.56 -11.64 6.44
N CYS A 282 4.27 -11.49 7.74
CA CYS A 282 5.28 -11.55 8.78
C CYS A 282 4.80 -12.47 9.92
N GLY A 283 4.53 -11.91 11.08
CA GLY A 283 3.96 -12.60 12.24
C GLY A 283 2.45 -12.49 12.30
N THR A 284 1.89 -12.99 13.39
CA THR A 284 0.47 -12.82 13.74
C THR A 284 0.15 -11.34 13.98
N GLN A 285 -0.97 -10.88 13.46
CA GLN A 285 -1.49 -9.52 13.62
C GLN A 285 -2.67 -9.50 14.57
#